data_9778ba527a88f5df1e93520f07a01797
#
_entry.id   9778ba527a88f5df1e93520f07a01797
#
_cell.length_a   1.000
_cell.length_b   1.000
_cell.length_c   1.000
_cell.angle_alpha   90.00
_cell.angle_beta   90.00
_cell.angle_gamma   90.00
#
_symmetry.space_group_name_H-M   'P 1'
#
loop_
_entity.id
_entity.type
_entity.pdbx_description
1 polymer ?
#
loop_
_entity_poly.entity_id
_entity_poly.type
_entity_poly.pdbx_seq_one_letter_code
_entity_poly.pdbx_strand_id
1 'polypeptide(L)'
;MQIDSASLYLFVKELQKLLIPAQVRQIHQIDNRIMDIELFCPNAKPVHMIANTHTPPVVYLTSKSKVQNQYTPSQTFCMTLRKHLEGSRLSEVRQIDMDRILAFSFDRIEAAGEIVTKTLWAELLPSSPNLVLTEGDTIIDACLRGKKGDRLLVPGEVYHLPTNSARMNFMQFSKEELKNILDYGKGTESTIEEWLFHTFNGFSRFLVDELGHLSKVLMTSPLASLTEAEEDSLLSAILLLKEDIMASDALHIYQNAKGKPMVSPIALPFLGEEIECSPIIPWLEREAESSGGTMAAQLSDYQKKIHTLIKREERKIQKIEGEMKETSKTEQYKLWGNLLAIYAYEKINGRKALTVENLFNDPPTKETIPVDPLLSVTANSQLYFKKYNKMKTRLIIGREKLDECHEKIGYLEDVLYFATEVKTKKDLDALKEELKDTGIERIGGRKQKPVNRKRKNEPLLTTLTIDGFRVLMGKNNTQNEFLTLKKAAKTDLWLHARQIPGSLVVIETEGLTVPLATIEKAAALAAWNSKGKDSGKVDVDYTLIRYVKKIPNGPPGLVNYTHQKTIAAIPTEIKDE
;
A
#
# COMPACT_ATOMS: atom_id res chain seq x y z
N MET A 1 -10.90 -7.06 -7.28
CA MET A 1 -12.07 -7.90 -6.96
C MET A 1 -11.75 -8.76 -5.74
N GLN A 2 -12.69 -8.93 -4.82
CA GLN A 2 -12.52 -9.77 -3.63
C GLN A 2 -13.74 -10.67 -3.51
N ILE A 3 -13.52 -11.99 -3.54
CA ILE A 3 -14.57 -12.97 -3.25
C ILE A 3 -14.52 -13.31 -1.76
N ASP A 4 -15.67 -13.64 -1.19
CA ASP A 4 -15.77 -14.10 0.19
C ASP A 4 -15.41 -15.60 0.33
N SER A 5 -15.38 -16.09 1.55
CA SER A 5 -14.99 -17.47 1.82
C SER A 5 -16.00 -18.50 1.31
N ALA A 6 -17.28 -18.17 1.33
CA ALA A 6 -18.33 -19.06 0.83
C ALA A 6 -18.29 -19.16 -0.71
N SER A 7 -18.07 -18.04 -1.41
CA SER A 7 -17.83 -18.07 -2.87
C SER A 7 -16.53 -18.82 -3.21
N LEU A 8 -15.51 -18.75 -2.35
CA LEU A 8 -14.28 -19.50 -2.53
C LEU A 8 -14.49 -21.02 -2.38
N TYR A 9 -15.43 -21.45 -1.52
CA TYR A 9 -15.85 -22.84 -1.40
C TYR A 9 -16.40 -23.38 -2.73
N LEU A 10 -17.30 -22.59 -3.37
CA LEU A 10 -17.82 -22.95 -4.69
C LEU A 10 -16.69 -23.04 -5.73
N PHE A 11 -15.73 -22.12 -5.72
CA PHE A 11 -14.58 -22.16 -6.61
C PHE A 11 -13.75 -23.44 -6.44
N VAL A 12 -13.48 -23.84 -5.21
CA VAL A 12 -12.75 -25.10 -4.92
C VAL A 12 -13.51 -26.31 -5.45
N LYS A 13 -14.83 -26.36 -5.26
CA LYS A 13 -15.71 -27.42 -5.76
C LYS A 13 -15.62 -27.56 -7.29
N GLU A 14 -15.59 -26.44 -8.02
CA GLU A 14 -15.39 -26.44 -9.47
C GLU A 14 -13.96 -26.83 -9.87
N LEU A 15 -12.94 -26.31 -9.15
CA LEU A 15 -11.53 -26.68 -9.40
C LEU A 15 -11.29 -28.18 -9.26
N GLN A 16 -11.84 -28.81 -8.22
CA GLN A 16 -11.72 -30.25 -8.00
C GLN A 16 -12.27 -31.06 -9.18
N LYS A 17 -13.42 -30.65 -9.71
CA LYS A 17 -14.05 -31.32 -10.86
C LYS A 17 -13.26 -31.13 -12.15
N LEU A 18 -12.66 -29.97 -12.34
CA LEU A 18 -12.01 -29.58 -13.60
C LEU A 18 -10.54 -30.00 -13.66
N LEU A 19 -9.81 -29.88 -12.56
CA LEU A 19 -8.35 -29.99 -12.54
C LEU A 19 -7.80 -31.29 -11.97
N ILE A 20 -8.61 -32.14 -11.35
CA ILE A 20 -8.09 -33.37 -10.74
C ILE A 20 -8.40 -34.59 -11.63
N PRO A 21 -7.37 -35.32 -12.07
CA PRO A 21 -5.94 -34.99 -11.96
C PRO A 21 -5.44 -34.14 -13.15
N ALA A 22 -4.68 -33.09 -12.87
CA ALA A 22 -3.99 -32.32 -13.90
C ALA A 22 -2.47 -32.39 -13.73
N GLN A 23 -1.72 -32.41 -14.83
CA GLN A 23 -0.26 -32.38 -14.77
C GLN A 23 0.26 -30.96 -14.93
N VAL A 24 1.21 -30.55 -14.07
CA VAL A 24 1.93 -29.29 -14.20
C VAL A 24 2.92 -29.39 -15.37
N ARG A 25 2.73 -28.57 -16.40
CA ARG A 25 3.62 -28.52 -17.58
C ARG A 25 4.73 -27.52 -17.42
N GLN A 26 4.35 -26.26 -17.23
CA GLN A 26 5.29 -25.14 -17.13
C GLN A 26 4.83 -24.16 -16.08
N ILE A 27 5.79 -23.48 -15.44
CA ILE A 27 5.51 -22.42 -14.47
C ILE A 27 6.24 -21.16 -14.91
N HIS A 28 5.50 -20.08 -15.04
CA HIS A 28 6.01 -18.80 -15.45
C HIS A 28 5.76 -17.75 -14.38
N GLN A 29 6.67 -16.81 -14.28
CA GLN A 29 6.50 -15.62 -13.46
C GLN A 29 6.05 -14.45 -14.34
N ILE A 30 4.87 -13.89 -14.07
CA ILE A 30 4.35 -12.70 -14.74
C ILE A 30 4.98 -11.45 -14.13
N ASP A 31 4.99 -11.39 -12.80
CA ASP A 31 5.73 -10.39 -12.00
C ASP A 31 6.18 -11.00 -10.66
N ASN A 32 6.74 -10.17 -9.77
CA ASN A 32 7.30 -10.65 -8.48
C ASN A 32 6.26 -11.28 -7.54
N ARG A 33 4.95 -11.16 -7.83
CA ARG A 33 3.85 -11.64 -6.98
C ARG A 33 2.76 -12.38 -7.76
N ILE A 34 2.98 -12.66 -9.04
CA ILE A 34 2.02 -13.36 -9.90
C ILE A 34 2.71 -14.52 -10.58
N MET A 35 2.18 -15.73 -10.33
CA MET A 35 2.62 -16.97 -10.96
C MET A 35 1.55 -17.45 -11.93
N ASP A 36 1.99 -17.93 -13.09
CA ASP A 36 1.20 -18.63 -14.10
C ASP A 36 1.64 -20.09 -14.11
N ILE A 37 0.75 -20.99 -13.72
CA ILE A 37 0.99 -22.43 -13.66
C ILE A 37 0.16 -23.07 -14.76
N GLU A 38 0.83 -23.54 -15.81
CA GLU A 38 0.20 -24.26 -16.91
C GLU A 38 -0.12 -25.69 -16.48
N LEU A 39 -1.41 -26.04 -16.53
CA LEU A 39 -1.96 -27.34 -16.15
C LEU A 39 -2.50 -28.04 -17.39
N PHE A 40 -2.15 -29.29 -17.54
CA PHE A 40 -2.67 -30.16 -18.59
C PHE A 40 -3.63 -31.19 -17.99
N CYS A 41 -4.87 -31.14 -18.44
CA CYS A 41 -5.89 -32.14 -18.13
C CYS A 41 -6.03 -33.09 -19.33
N PRO A 42 -6.09 -34.42 -19.13
CA PRO A 42 -6.39 -35.34 -20.22
C PRO A 42 -7.70 -34.97 -20.92
N ASN A 43 -7.70 -34.95 -22.25
CA ASN A 43 -8.85 -34.63 -23.10
C ASN A 43 -9.38 -33.18 -23.01
N ALA A 44 -8.60 -32.26 -22.45
CA ALA A 44 -8.95 -30.83 -22.38
C ALA A 44 -7.81 -29.96 -22.96
N LYS A 45 -8.13 -28.71 -23.30
CA LYS A 45 -7.11 -27.70 -23.64
C LYS A 45 -6.28 -27.36 -22.39
N PRO A 46 -4.99 -27.00 -22.54
CA PRO A 46 -4.21 -26.50 -21.42
C PRO A 46 -4.91 -25.35 -20.72
N VAL A 47 -4.85 -25.35 -19.40
CA VAL A 47 -5.45 -24.31 -18.54
C VAL A 47 -4.33 -23.65 -17.74
N HIS A 48 -4.36 -22.34 -17.66
CA HIS A 48 -3.43 -21.53 -16.87
C HIS A 48 -4.08 -21.17 -15.55
N MET A 49 -3.50 -21.61 -14.45
CA MET A 49 -3.86 -21.17 -13.10
C MET A 49 -3.00 -19.96 -12.74
N ILE A 50 -3.64 -18.80 -12.65
CA ILE A 50 -2.97 -17.56 -12.28
C ILE A 50 -3.15 -17.33 -10.79
N ALA A 51 -2.05 -17.34 -10.05
CA ALA A 51 -2.02 -17.04 -8.63
C ALA A 51 -1.43 -15.64 -8.42
N ASN A 52 -2.29 -14.69 -8.07
CA ASN A 52 -1.95 -13.28 -7.87
C ASN A 52 -2.02 -12.93 -6.38
N THR A 53 -0.89 -12.54 -5.79
CA THR A 53 -0.77 -12.11 -4.39
C THR A 53 -0.70 -10.58 -4.24
N HIS A 54 -0.95 -9.79 -5.28
CA HIS A 54 -1.26 -8.37 -5.10
C HIS A 54 -2.64 -8.18 -4.47
N THR A 55 -2.87 -7.05 -3.84
CA THR A 55 -4.15 -6.74 -3.21
C THR A 55 -5.12 -6.11 -4.21
N PRO A 56 -6.31 -6.66 -4.41
CA PRO A 56 -6.86 -7.86 -3.78
C PRO A 56 -6.28 -9.16 -4.35
N PRO A 57 -5.91 -10.13 -3.49
CA PRO A 57 -5.38 -11.40 -3.94
C PRO A 57 -6.46 -12.27 -4.58
N VAL A 58 -6.07 -13.05 -5.58
CA VAL A 58 -6.99 -13.95 -6.29
C VAL A 58 -6.24 -15.09 -6.96
N VAL A 59 -6.86 -16.27 -6.99
CA VAL A 59 -6.52 -17.37 -7.89
C VAL A 59 -7.65 -17.50 -8.90
N TYR A 60 -7.33 -17.62 -10.18
CA TYR A 60 -8.31 -17.84 -11.23
C TYR A 60 -7.71 -18.68 -12.37
N LEU A 61 -8.59 -19.25 -13.18
CA LEU A 61 -8.21 -20.02 -14.36
C LEU A 61 -8.45 -19.19 -15.63
N THR A 62 -7.60 -19.40 -16.64
CA THR A 62 -7.75 -18.81 -17.98
C THR A 62 -7.23 -19.78 -19.04
N SER A 63 -7.82 -19.71 -20.23
CA SER A 63 -7.32 -20.46 -21.40
C SER A 63 -6.13 -19.80 -22.08
N LYS A 64 -5.79 -18.56 -21.71
CA LYS A 64 -4.76 -17.73 -22.35
C LYS A 64 -3.57 -17.55 -21.43
N SER A 65 -2.37 -17.92 -21.88
CA SER A 65 -1.15 -17.54 -21.16
C SER A 65 -1.07 -16.02 -21.02
N LYS A 66 -0.80 -15.55 -19.81
CA LYS A 66 -0.55 -14.13 -19.53
C LYS A 66 0.93 -13.75 -19.67
N VAL A 67 1.77 -14.71 -20.03
CA VAL A 67 3.19 -14.50 -20.26
C VAL A 67 3.39 -13.64 -21.52
N GLN A 68 3.93 -12.44 -21.33
CA GLN A 68 4.36 -11.61 -22.45
C GLN A 68 5.82 -11.97 -22.81
N ASN A 69 6.15 -11.99 -24.10
CA ASN A 69 7.47 -12.34 -24.64
C ASN A 69 8.66 -11.44 -24.18
N GLN A 70 8.53 -10.75 -23.06
CA GLN A 70 9.62 -9.96 -22.48
C GLN A 70 10.33 -10.82 -21.43
N TYR A 71 11.61 -11.06 -21.63
CA TYR A 71 12.49 -11.76 -20.73
C TYR A 71 12.56 -11.01 -19.37
N THR A 72 11.75 -11.46 -18.41
CA THR A 72 11.87 -11.03 -17.02
C THR A 72 12.63 -12.14 -16.29
N PRO A 73 13.80 -11.88 -15.68
CA PRO A 73 14.53 -12.90 -14.92
C PRO A 73 13.61 -13.50 -13.84
N SER A 74 13.45 -14.81 -13.86
CA SER A 74 12.64 -15.48 -12.84
C SER A 74 13.28 -15.31 -11.47
N GLN A 75 12.46 -14.98 -10.46
CA GLN A 75 12.90 -14.90 -9.08
C GLN A 75 13.07 -16.29 -8.48
N THR A 76 13.76 -16.36 -7.34
CA THR A 76 14.07 -17.62 -6.64
C THR A 76 12.84 -18.48 -6.42
N PHE A 77 11.71 -17.89 -6.00
CA PHE A 77 10.47 -18.62 -5.73
C PHE A 77 9.91 -19.32 -6.99
N CYS A 78 9.89 -18.65 -8.14
CA CYS A 78 9.45 -19.26 -9.40
C CYS A 78 10.37 -20.42 -9.79
N MET A 79 11.68 -20.27 -9.61
CA MET A 79 12.64 -21.36 -9.88
C MET A 79 12.46 -22.55 -8.94
N THR A 80 12.12 -22.27 -7.67
CA THR A 80 11.78 -23.32 -6.69
C THR A 80 10.50 -24.04 -7.11
N LEU A 81 9.44 -23.31 -7.51
CA LEU A 81 8.21 -23.94 -8.00
C LEU A 81 8.49 -24.83 -9.21
N ARG A 82 9.26 -24.37 -10.20
CA ARG A 82 9.65 -25.18 -11.36
C ARG A 82 10.35 -26.47 -10.96
N LYS A 83 11.38 -26.36 -10.12
CA LYS A 83 12.16 -27.50 -9.65
C LYS A 83 11.29 -28.57 -8.99
N HIS A 84 10.31 -28.16 -8.18
CA HIS A 84 9.55 -29.06 -7.32
C HIS A 84 8.21 -29.50 -7.90
N LEU A 85 7.56 -28.67 -8.74
CA LEU A 85 6.20 -28.92 -9.22
C LEU A 85 6.11 -29.26 -10.72
N GLU A 86 7.03 -28.84 -11.60
CA GLU A 86 6.95 -29.21 -13.02
C GLU A 86 7.07 -30.74 -13.18
N GLY A 87 6.13 -31.30 -13.92
CA GLY A 87 5.98 -32.76 -14.11
C GLY A 87 5.17 -33.49 -13.02
N SER A 88 4.84 -32.82 -11.89
CA SER A 88 3.97 -33.39 -10.86
C SER A 88 2.49 -33.36 -11.28
N ARG A 89 1.64 -34.07 -10.54
CA ARG A 89 0.19 -34.10 -10.75
C ARG A 89 -0.52 -33.45 -9.58
N LEU A 90 -1.46 -32.56 -9.88
CA LEU A 90 -2.39 -32.00 -8.91
C LEU A 90 -3.33 -33.11 -8.44
N SER A 91 -3.19 -33.55 -7.20
CA SER A 91 -3.98 -34.64 -6.58
C SER A 91 -5.13 -34.14 -5.73
N GLU A 92 -5.00 -32.93 -5.16
CA GLU A 92 -6.02 -32.38 -4.28
C GLU A 92 -6.04 -30.85 -4.32
N VAL A 93 -7.24 -30.27 -4.18
CA VAL A 93 -7.47 -28.84 -3.94
C VAL A 93 -8.39 -28.72 -2.74
N ARG A 94 -8.00 -27.97 -1.71
CA ARG A 94 -8.81 -27.75 -0.51
C ARG A 94 -8.86 -26.28 -0.12
N GLN A 95 -9.99 -25.84 0.39
CA GLN A 95 -10.10 -24.64 1.20
C GLN A 95 -9.91 -25.01 2.67
N ILE A 96 -9.17 -24.23 3.41
CA ILE A 96 -8.87 -24.49 4.82
C ILE A 96 -9.88 -23.79 5.70
N ASP A 97 -10.61 -24.54 6.51
CA ASP A 97 -11.54 -24.10 7.56
C ASP A 97 -12.47 -22.95 7.16
N MET A 98 -12.97 -22.99 5.91
CA MET A 98 -13.79 -21.89 5.37
C MET A 98 -13.09 -20.52 5.46
N ASP A 99 -11.76 -20.47 5.55
CA ASP A 99 -11.01 -19.22 5.42
C ASP A 99 -10.56 -19.01 3.96
N ARG A 100 -9.97 -17.87 3.66
CA ARG A 100 -9.45 -17.53 2.32
C ARG A 100 -8.03 -18.08 2.13
N ILE A 101 -7.87 -19.36 2.41
CA ILE A 101 -6.63 -20.13 2.24
C ILE A 101 -6.93 -21.35 1.42
N LEU A 102 -6.21 -21.52 0.30
CA LEU A 102 -6.28 -22.68 -0.56
C LEU A 102 -5.00 -23.51 -0.43
N ALA A 103 -5.16 -24.82 -0.39
CA ALA A 103 -4.08 -25.79 -0.46
C ALA A 103 -4.20 -26.59 -1.76
N PHE A 104 -3.16 -26.57 -2.57
CA PHE A 104 -3.01 -27.35 -3.80
C PHE A 104 -1.94 -28.41 -3.55
N SER A 105 -2.32 -29.69 -3.49
CA SER A 105 -1.41 -30.82 -3.27
C SER A 105 -0.97 -31.40 -4.62
N PHE A 106 0.33 -31.57 -4.78
CA PHE A 106 0.95 -32.06 -6.00
C PHE A 106 1.79 -33.30 -5.70
N ASP A 107 1.47 -34.40 -6.37
CA ASP A 107 2.15 -35.66 -6.23
C ASP A 107 3.18 -35.85 -7.33
N ARG A 108 4.37 -36.29 -6.94
CA ARG A 108 5.46 -36.63 -7.83
C ARG A 108 6.04 -38.01 -7.45
N ILE A 109 6.25 -38.87 -8.45
CA ILE A 109 6.96 -40.14 -8.26
C ILE A 109 8.46 -39.83 -8.36
N GLU A 110 9.20 -40.11 -7.31
CA GLU A 110 10.66 -39.99 -7.28
C GLU A 110 11.37 -41.25 -7.79
N ALA A 111 12.70 -41.18 -7.96
CA ALA A 111 13.51 -42.25 -8.57
C ALA A 111 13.39 -43.60 -7.84
N ALA A 112 13.06 -43.60 -6.56
CA ALA A 112 12.84 -44.81 -5.76
C ALA A 112 11.41 -45.40 -5.89
N GLY A 113 10.52 -44.78 -6.67
CA GLY A 113 9.10 -45.18 -6.80
C GLY A 113 8.21 -44.66 -5.68
N GLU A 114 8.73 -43.89 -4.76
CA GLU A 114 7.97 -43.24 -3.68
C GLU A 114 7.19 -42.04 -4.21
N ILE A 115 5.96 -41.88 -3.72
CA ILE A 115 5.14 -40.67 -4.02
C ILE A 115 5.46 -39.61 -2.97
N VAL A 116 6.00 -38.50 -3.43
CA VAL A 116 6.23 -37.31 -2.58
C VAL A 116 5.18 -36.26 -2.91
N THR A 117 4.43 -35.85 -1.88
CA THR A 117 3.41 -34.82 -1.99
C THR A 117 3.98 -33.48 -1.52
N LYS A 118 3.84 -32.44 -2.36
CA LYS A 118 4.17 -31.07 -2.02
C LYS A 118 2.92 -30.20 -2.10
N THR A 119 2.76 -29.29 -1.15
CA THR A 119 1.57 -28.45 -1.06
C THR A 119 1.92 -27.00 -1.36
N LEU A 120 1.23 -26.40 -2.32
CA LEU A 120 1.26 -24.98 -2.59
C LEU A 120 0.07 -24.31 -1.87
N TRP A 121 0.39 -23.55 -0.85
CA TRP A 121 -0.56 -22.76 -0.08
C TRP A 121 -0.76 -21.40 -0.74
N ALA A 122 -1.99 -21.04 -1.07
CA ALA A 122 -2.38 -19.71 -1.53
C ALA A 122 -3.14 -19.00 -0.42
N GLU A 123 -2.45 -18.16 0.32
CA GLU A 123 -3.03 -17.31 1.38
C GLU A 123 -3.65 -16.08 0.72
N LEU A 124 -4.97 -16.10 0.48
CA LEU A 124 -5.71 -15.01 -0.16
C LEU A 124 -6.23 -13.98 0.86
N LEU A 125 -5.45 -13.73 1.90
CA LEU A 125 -5.77 -12.81 2.98
C LEU A 125 -5.40 -11.37 2.57
N PRO A 126 -6.33 -10.38 2.58
CA PRO A 126 -6.06 -9.03 2.11
C PRO A 126 -4.92 -8.32 2.84
N SER A 127 -4.74 -8.60 4.13
CA SER A 127 -3.70 -7.98 4.97
C SER A 127 -2.31 -8.56 4.73
N SER A 128 -2.21 -9.85 4.34
CA SER A 128 -0.92 -10.53 4.16
C SER A 128 -1.00 -11.67 3.15
N PRO A 129 -1.32 -11.38 1.87
CA PRO A 129 -1.40 -12.41 0.84
C PRO A 129 -0.03 -13.00 0.53
N ASN A 130 0.03 -14.34 0.32
CA ASN A 130 1.27 -15.03 0.02
C ASN A 130 1.03 -16.35 -0.76
N LEU A 131 2.10 -16.88 -1.36
CA LEU A 131 2.20 -18.25 -1.84
C LEU A 131 3.33 -18.91 -1.07
N VAL A 132 3.09 -20.09 -0.50
CA VAL A 132 4.09 -20.85 0.25
C VAL A 132 4.10 -22.28 -0.28
N LEU A 133 5.27 -22.81 -0.59
CA LEU A 133 5.45 -24.22 -0.97
C LEU A 133 6.01 -24.99 0.21
N THR A 134 5.38 -26.13 0.54
CA THR A 134 5.82 -27.01 1.62
C THR A 134 5.97 -28.45 1.15
N GLU A 135 6.75 -29.23 1.92
CA GLU A 135 6.79 -30.69 1.90
C GLU A 135 6.49 -31.15 3.33
N GLY A 136 5.35 -31.83 3.52
CA GLY A 136 4.77 -31.96 4.86
C GLY A 136 4.56 -30.59 5.48
N ASP A 137 5.03 -30.40 6.70
CA ASP A 137 4.95 -29.11 7.42
C ASP A 137 6.16 -28.21 7.18
N THR A 138 7.18 -28.66 6.43
CA THR A 138 8.40 -27.90 6.23
C THR A 138 8.29 -26.96 5.01
N ILE A 139 8.60 -25.68 5.19
CA ILE A 139 8.62 -24.70 4.12
C ILE A 139 9.80 -24.96 3.19
N ILE A 140 9.52 -25.25 1.91
CA ILE A 140 10.52 -25.27 0.85
C ILE A 140 10.86 -23.85 0.44
N ASP A 141 9.83 -23.01 0.20
CA ASP A 141 10.00 -21.59 -0.14
C ASP A 141 8.69 -20.81 -0.01
N ALA A 142 8.79 -19.46 -0.01
CA ALA A 142 7.66 -18.55 0.00
C ALA A 142 7.87 -17.39 -0.98
N CYS A 143 6.80 -16.95 -1.64
CA CYS A 143 6.80 -15.81 -2.54
C CYS A 143 7.25 -14.53 -1.81
N LEU A 144 6.70 -14.30 -0.62
CA LEU A 144 7.09 -13.22 0.27
C LEU A 144 7.71 -13.82 1.54
N ARG A 145 9.06 -13.90 1.56
CA ARG A 145 9.81 -14.41 2.69
C ARG A 145 9.87 -13.40 3.84
N GLY A 146 9.95 -13.91 5.07
CA GLY A 146 10.21 -13.12 6.27
C GLY A 146 9.20 -13.33 7.39
N LYS A 147 9.31 -12.52 8.45
CA LYS A 147 8.41 -12.58 9.59
C LYS A 147 7.06 -11.94 9.26
N LYS A 148 5.97 -12.66 9.52
CA LYS A 148 4.57 -12.25 9.34
C LYS A 148 3.79 -12.53 10.62
N GLY A 149 3.59 -11.50 11.45
CA GLY A 149 3.09 -11.72 12.81
C GLY A 149 4.06 -12.60 13.59
N ASP A 150 3.57 -13.74 14.10
CA ASP A 150 4.37 -14.71 14.85
C ASP A 150 4.98 -15.80 13.95
N ARG A 151 4.64 -15.83 12.65
CA ARG A 151 5.13 -16.83 11.70
C ARG A 151 6.42 -16.36 11.03
N LEU A 152 7.36 -17.29 10.82
CA LEU A 152 8.59 -17.08 10.07
C LEU A 152 8.53 -17.88 8.76
N LEU A 153 8.26 -17.20 7.64
CA LEU A 153 8.10 -17.81 6.33
C LEU A 153 9.43 -17.78 5.57
N VAL A 154 10.32 -18.72 5.90
CA VAL A 154 11.61 -18.92 5.23
C VAL A 154 11.89 -20.40 5.03
N PRO A 155 12.70 -20.80 4.06
CA PRO A 155 13.05 -22.19 3.82
C PRO A 155 13.58 -22.91 5.07
N GLY A 156 13.08 -24.14 5.33
CA GLY A 156 13.47 -24.98 6.45
C GLY A 156 12.67 -24.79 7.73
N GLU A 157 11.87 -23.73 7.84
CA GLU A 157 10.98 -23.51 8.99
C GLU A 157 9.68 -24.30 8.85
N VAL A 158 9.01 -24.54 9.98
CA VAL A 158 7.69 -25.18 10.02
C VAL A 158 6.62 -24.21 9.55
N TYR A 159 5.78 -24.66 8.63
CA TYR A 159 4.65 -23.89 8.16
C TYR A 159 3.50 -23.95 9.18
N HIS A 160 3.10 -22.80 9.64
CA HIS A 160 1.88 -22.62 10.43
C HIS A 160 0.86 -21.83 9.62
N LEU A 161 -0.40 -22.24 9.66
CA LEU A 161 -1.49 -21.48 9.07
C LEU A 161 -1.54 -20.04 9.65
N PRO A 162 -1.94 -19.04 8.86
CA PRO A 162 -2.17 -17.71 9.39
C PRO A 162 -3.23 -17.80 10.48
N THR A 163 -2.83 -17.58 11.71
CA THR A 163 -3.77 -17.55 12.83
C THR A 163 -4.57 -16.25 12.79
N ASN A 164 -5.71 -16.30 12.14
CA ASN A 164 -6.79 -15.38 12.46
C ASN A 164 -7.66 -16.05 13.52
N SER A 165 -7.17 -16.09 14.77
CA SER A 165 -7.92 -16.58 15.90
C SER A 165 -8.47 -18.03 15.80
N ALA A 166 -8.90 -18.56 16.91
CA ALA A 166 -9.57 -19.85 17.06
C ALA A 166 -10.98 -19.92 16.41
N ARG A 167 -11.17 -19.32 15.25
CA ARG A 167 -12.44 -19.37 14.53
C ARG A 167 -12.66 -20.75 13.94
N MET A 168 -13.87 -21.22 14.06
CA MET A 168 -14.28 -22.56 13.65
C MET A 168 -14.95 -22.54 12.29
N ASN A 169 -14.88 -23.66 11.57
CA ASN A 169 -15.61 -23.86 10.34
C ASN A 169 -17.07 -24.25 10.64
N PHE A 170 -18.02 -23.33 10.47
CA PHE A 170 -19.43 -23.60 10.76
C PHE A 170 -20.04 -24.74 9.94
N MET A 171 -19.46 -25.06 8.77
CA MET A 171 -19.92 -26.14 7.92
C MET A 171 -19.75 -27.54 8.54
N GLN A 172 -18.92 -27.69 9.57
CA GLN A 172 -18.60 -28.99 10.17
C GLN A 172 -19.57 -29.39 11.28
N PHE A 173 -20.32 -28.43 11.83
CA PHE A 173 -21.12 -28.65 13.03
C PHE A 173 -22.55 -29.14 12.73
N SER A 174 -23.04 -30.01 13.61
CA SER A 174 -24.45 -30.36 13.75
C SER A 174 -25.23 -29.28 14.51
N LYS A 175 -26.56 -29.36 14.52
CA LYS A 175 -27.41 -28.44 15.27
C LYS A 175 -27.12 -28.44 16.77
N GLU A 176 -26.84 -29.61 17.32
CA GLU A 176 -26.56 -29.79 18.75
C GLU A 176 -25.22 -29.15 19.14
N GLU A 177 -24.19 -29.36 18.31
CA GLU A 177 -22.87 -28.73 18.53
C GLU A 177 -22.95 -27.20 18.39
N LEU A 178 -23.69 -26.69 17.40
CA LEU A 178 -23.93 -25.25 17.25
C LEU A 178 -24.65 -24.67 18.45
N LYS A 179 -25.62 -25.41 19.03
CA LYS A 179 -26.32 -25.00 20.24
C LYS A 179 -25.36 -24.86 21.43
N ASN A 180 -24.49 -25.83 21.64
CA ASN A 180 -23.48 -25.79 22.70
C ASN A 180 -22.53 -24.58 22.54
N ILE A 181 -22.13 -24.26 21.30
CA ILE A 181 -21.27 -23.11 20.99
C ILE A 181 -22.03 -21.79 21.24
N LEU A 182 -23.33 -21.73 20.91
CA LEU A 182 -24.18 -20.58 21.17
C LEU A 182 -24.37 -20.36 22.68
N ASP A 183 -24.66 -21.42 23.42
CA ASP A 183 -24.84 -21.35 24.88
C ASP A 183 -23.58 -20.85 25.59
N TYR A 184 -22.39 -21.29 25.11
CA TYR A 184 -21.11 -20.75 25.60
C TYR A 184 -20.97 -19.26 25.25
N GLY A 185 -21.37 -18.86 24.03
CA GLY A 185 -21.31 -17.48 23.54
C GLY A 185 -22.19 -16.51 24.33
N LYS A 186 -23.34 -16.97 24.91
CA LYS A 186 -24.25 -16.15 25.72
C LYS A 186 -23.60 -15.57 26.98
N GLY A 187 -22.50 -16.15 27.43
CA GLY A 187 -21.69 -15.59 28.52
C GLY A 187 -20.92 -14.33 28.17
N THR A 188 -20.94 -13.91 26.90
CA THR A 188 -20.29 -12.70 26.41
C THR A 188 -21.30 -11.57 26.18
N GLU A 189 -20.87 -10.31 26.26
CA GLU A 189 -21.72 -9.13 25.99
C GLU A 189 -21.84 -8.82 24.49
N SER A 190 -21.67 -9.82 23.59
CA SER A 190 -21.67 -9.62 22.15
C SER A 190 -23.08 -9.68 21.54
N THR A 191 -23.24 -8.97 20.43
CA THR A 191 -24.39 -9.15 19.54
C THR A 191 -24.31 -10.47 18.77
N ILE A 192 -25.41 -10.91 18.15
CA ILE A 192 -25.43 -12.12 17.32
C ILE A 192 -24.44 -11.98 16.15
N GLU A 193 -24.43 -10.82 15.48
CA GLU A 193 -23.49 -10.52 14.38
C GLU A 193 -22.02 -10.64 14.85
N GLU A 194 -21.68 -10.02 15.97
CA GLU A 194 -20.34 -10.08 16.54
C GLU A 194 -19.94 -11.50 16.91
N TRP A 195 -20.84 -12.26 17.55
CA TRP A 195 -20.62 -13.66 17.88
C TRP A 195 -20.36 -14.50 16.62
N LEU A 196 -21.15 -14.37 15.55
CA LEU A 196 -20.93 -15.09 14.29
C LEU A 196 -19.56 -14.77 13.71
N PHE A 197 -19.17 -13.49 13.63
CA PHE A 197 -17.88 -13.10 13.07
C PHE A 197 -16.66 -13.46 13.93
N HIS A 198 -16.83 -13.53 15.24
CA HIS A 198 -15.73 -13.88 16.14
C HIS A 198 -15.56 -15.39 16.31
N THR A 199 -16.64 -16.14 16.22
CA THR A 199 -16.65 -17.60 16.46
C THR A 199 -16.38 -18.40 15.19
N PHE A 200 -16.87 -17.96 14.04
CA PHE A 200 -16.80 -18.75 12.82
C PHE A 200 -16.07 -18.07 11.68
N ASN A 201 -15.38 -18.89 10.87
CA ASN A 201 -14.97 -18.52 9.53
C ASN A 201 -16.13 -18.74 8.55
N GLY A 202 -16.08 -18.04 7.41
CA GLY A 202 -17.03 -18.25 6.30
C GLY A 202 -18.14 -17.23 6.22
N PHE A 203 -18.54 -16.60 7.31
CA PHE A 203 -19.56 -15.57 7.29
C PHE A 203 -19.04 -14.28 6.65
N SER A 204 -19.73 -13.84 5.63
CA SER A 204 -19.67 -12.47 5.10
C SER A 204 -20.85 -11.67 5.67
N ARG A 205 -20.77 -10.32 5.55
CA ARG A 205 -21.88 -9.48 6.00
C ARG A 205 -23.21 -9.86 5.33
N PHE A 206 -23.17 -10.17 4.03
CA PHE A 206 -24.37 -10.58 3.29
C PHE A 206 -24.97 -11.89 3.80
N LEU A 207 -24.13 -12.86 4.17
CA LEU A 207 -24.62 -14.11 4.74
C LEU A 207 -25.20 -13.93 6.15
N VAL A 208 -24.68 -13.00 6.94
CA VAL A 208 -25.27 -12.64 8.23
C VAL A 208 -26.60 -11.92 8.05
N ASP A 209 -26.70 -11.01 7.08
CA ASP A 209 -27.97 -10.36 6.74
C ASP A 209 -29.01 -11.40 6.28
N GLU A 210 -28.61 -12.39 5.47
CA GLU A 210 -29.49 -13.50 5.05
C GLU A 210 -29.94 -14.35 6.23
N LEU A 211 -29.06 -14.65 7.19
CA LEU A 211 -29.47 -15.33 8.42
C LEU A 211 -30.54 -14.55 9.18
N GLY A 212 -30.44 -13.23 9.20
CA GLY A 212 -31.47 -12.36 9.79
C GLY A 212 -32.82 -12.50 9.09
N HIS A 213 -32.84 -12.59 7.76
CA HIS A 213 -34.04 -12.80 6.99
C HIS A 213 -34.65 -14.21 7.17
N LEU A 214 -33.79 -15.23 7.14
CA LEU A 214 -34.20 -16.63 7.31
C LEU A 214 -34.72 -16.92 8.72
N SER A 215 -34.00 -16.45 9.73
CA SER A 215 -34.36 -16.70 11.14
C SER A 215 -35.43 -15.74 11.69
N LYS A 216 -35.66 -14.60 11.03
CA LYS A 216 -36.46 -13.46 11.51
C LYS A 216 -35.94 -12.88 12.84
N VAL A 217 -34.66 -13.06 13.12
CA VAL A 217 -33.98 -12.54 14.32
C VAL A 217 -33.15 -11.33 13.93
N LEU A 218 -33.17 -10.28 14.76
CA LEU A 218 -32.37 -9.08 14.52
C LEU A 218 -30.91 -9.33 14.90
N MET A 219 -30.01 -9.36 13.94
CA MET A 219 -28.59 -9.71 14.13
C MET A 219 -27.83 -8.75 15.08
N THR A 220 -28.33 -7.54 15.26
CA THR A 220 -27.78 -6.54 16.19
C THR A 220 -28.27 -6.73 17.65
N SER A 221 -29.17 -7.68 17.90
CA SER A 221 -29.62 -7.99 19.25
C SER A 221 -28.51 -8.65 20.08
N PRO A 222 -28.48 -8.41 21.42
CA PRO A 222 -27.57 -9.11 22.30
C PRO A 222 -27.81 -10.63 22.25
N LEU A 223 -26.74 -11.43 22.14
CA LEU A 223 -26.83 -12.88 22.04
C LEU A 223 -27.55 -13.49 23.26
N ALA A 224 -27.31 -12.93 24.45
CA ALA A 224 -27.94 -13.38 25.70
C ALA A 224 -29.44 -13.09 25.80
N SER A 225 -30.01 -12.25 24.92
CA SER A 225 -31.44 -11.90 24.92
C SER A 225 -32.31 -12.81 24.08
N LEU A 226 -31.74 -13.79 23.36
CA LEU A 226 -32.48 -14.72 22.52
C LEU A 226 -33.42 -15.60 23.37
N THR A 227 -34.64 -15.73 22.90
CA THR A 227 -35.59 -16.73 23.41
C THR A 227 -35.28 -18.12 22.83
N GLU A 228 -35.71 -19.19 23.46
CA GLU A 228 -35.51 -20.56 22.95
C GLU A 228 -36.01 -20.74 21.49
N ALA A 229 -37.14 -20.10 21.16
CA ALA A 229 -37.71 -20.15 19.80
C ALA A 229 -36.84 -19.42 18.77
N GLU A 230 -36.25 -18.27 19.14
CA GLU A 230 -35.31 -17.52 18.31
C GLU A 230 -33.97 -18.25 18.15
N GLU A 231 -33.49 -18.91 19.19
CA GLU A 231 -32.30 -19.77 19.11
C GLU A 231 -32.50 -20.92 18.13
N ASP A 232 -33.60 -21.64 18.26
CA ASP A 232 -33.92 -22.77 17.37
C ASP A 232 -34.06 -22.29 15.92
N SER A 233 -34.69 -21.12 15.70
CA SER A 233 -34.83 -20.50 14.39
C SER A 233 -33.46 -20.09 13.81
N LEU A 234 -32.59 -19.47 14.60
CA LEU A 234 -31.25 -19.07 14.18
C LEU A 234 -30.39 -20.30 13.82
N LEU A 235 -30.38 -21.32 14.68
CA LEU A 235 -29.62 -22.55 14.42
C LEU A 235 -30.12 -23.28 13.18
N SER A 236 -31.45 -23.32 12.96
CA SER A 236 -32.03 -23.90 11.77
C SER A 236 -31.69 -23.11 10.50
N ALA A 237 -31.66 -21.78 10.60
CA ALA A 237 -31.23 -20.91 9.50
C ALA A 237 -29.74 -21.11 9.15
N ILE A 238 -28.86 -21.30 10.14
CA ILE A 238 -27.43 -21.63 9.91
C ILE A 238 -27.30 -22.95 9.16
N LEU A 239 -28.07 -23.97 9.53
CA LEU A 239 -28.04 -25.26 8.83
C LEU A 239 -28.59 -25.17 7.41
N LEU A 240 -29.67 -24.45 7.21
CA LEU A 240 -30.22 -24.21 5.87
C LEU A 240 -29.20 -23.49 4.98
N LEU A 241 -28.58 -22.43 5.49
CA LEU A 241 -27.52 -21.70 4.78
C LEU A 241 -26.34 -22.61 4.42
N LYS A 242 -25.93 -23.52 5.32
CA LYS A 242 -24.93 -24.55 5.03
C LYS A 242 -25.33 -25.45 3.88
N GLU A 243 -26.56 -25.97 3.89
CA GLU A 243 -27.09 -26.84 2.83
C GLU A 243 -27.15 -26.10 1.49
N ASP A 244 -27.62 -24.87 1.47
CA ASP A 244 -27.68 -24.02 0.27
C ASP A 244 -26.29 -23.75 -0.33
N ILE A 245 -25.31 -23.43 0.50
CA ILE A 245 -23.92 -23.24 0.05
C ILE A 245 -23.34 -24.55 -0.51
N MET A 246 -23.61 -25.70 0.14
CA MET A 246 -23.13 -27.00 -0.32
C MET A 246 -23.81 -27.43 -1.64
N ALA A 247 -25.07 -27.14 -1.81
CA ALA A 247 -25.84 -27.45 -3.02
C ALA A 247 -25.50 -26.54 -4.19
N SER A 248 -25.02 -25.33 -3.91
CA SER A 248 -24.72 -24.33 -4.94
C SER A 248 -23.75 -24.82 -6.02
N ASP A 249 -24.00 -24.41 -7.26
CA ASP A 249 -23.19 -24.67 -8.45
C ASP A 249 -22.91 -23.41 -9.29
N ALA A 250 -23.44 -22.25 -8.88
CA ALA A 250 -23.26 -20.98 -9.56
C ALA A 250 -23.14 -19.80 -8.59
N LEU A 251 -22.56 -18.70 -9.07
CA LEU A 251 -22.56 -17.40 -8.39
C LEU A 251 -23.78 -16.59 -8.78
N HIS A 252 -24.44 -16.01 -7.79
CA HIS A 252 -25.44 -14.98 -7.92
C HIS A 252 -24.78 -13.61 -7.86
N ILE A 253 -24.99 -12.78 -8.88
CA ILE A 253 -24.28 -11.52 -9.07
C ILE A 253 -25.26 -10.36 -8.98
N TYR A 254 -24.96 -9.45 -8.07
CA TYR A 254 -25.72 -8.22 -7.80
C TYR A 254 -24.83 -7.00 -8.02
N GLN A 255 -25.41 -5.82 -8.04
CA GLN A 255 -24.67 -4.57 -8.17
C GLN A 255 -24.99 -3.63 -7.00
N ASN A 256 -23.96 -3.10 -6.35
CA ASN A 256 -24.18 -2.09 -5.32
C ASN A 256 -24.51 -0.72 -5.93
N ALA A 257 -24.92 0.26 -5.10
CA ALA A 257 -25.25 1.62 -5.51
C ALA A 257 -24.10 2.36 -6.25
N LYS A 258 -22.86 1.86 -6.17
CA LYS A 258 -21.69 2.41 -6.86
C LYS A 258 -21.33 1.64 -8.14
N GLY A 259 -22.21 0.75 -8.61
CA GLY A 259 -21.98 -0.05 -9.81
C GLY A 259 -20.94 -1.16 -9.65
N LYS A 260 -20.51 -1.50 -8.42
CA LYS A 260 -19.55 -2.60 -8.19
C LYS A 260 -20.28 -3.92 -8.01
N PRO A 261 -19.77 -5.02 -8.63
CA PRO A 261 -20.37 -6.34 -8.46
C PRO A 261 -20.24 -6.81 -7.00
N MET A 262 -21.31 -7.37 -6.50
CA MET A 262 -21.41 -8.13 -5.25
C MET A 262 -21.79 -9.55 -5.63
N VAL A 263 -21.12 -10.54 -5.04
CA VAL A 263 -21.30 -11.93 -5.40
C VAL A 263 -21.59 -12.79 -4.18
N SER A 264 -22.42 -13.80 -4.38
CA SER A 264 -22.77 -14.77 -3.36
C SER A 264 -22.90 -16.15 -3.99
N PRO A 265 -22.57 -17.25 -3.29
CA PRO A 265 -22.82 -18.60 -3.75
C PRO A 265 -24.30 -18.99 -3.67
N ILE A 266 -25.12 -18.19 -3.01
CA ILE A 266 -26.57 -18.39 -2.86
C ILE A 266 -27.33 -17.15 -3.30
N ALA A 267 -28.59 -17.31 -3.65
CA ALA A 267 -29.48 -16.19 -3.96
C ALA A 267 -29.73 -15.33 -2.71
N LEU A 268 -29.66 -14.00 -2.87
CA LEU A 268 -29.88 -13.01 -1.80
C LEU A 268 -30.95 -12.00 -2.25
N PRO A 269 -32.23 -12.35 -2.17
CA PRO A 269 -33.32 -11.52 -2.72
C PRO A 269 -33.40 -10.11 -2.14
N PHE A 270 -32.91 -9.91 -0.91
CA PHE A 270 -32.89 -8.59 -0.25
C PHE A 270 -31.89 -7.61 -0.88
N LEU A 271 -30.94 -8.08 -1.70
CA LEU A 271 -30.02 -7.21 -2.44
C LEU A 271 -30.66 -6.59 -3.70
N GLY A 272 -31.89 -6.97 -4.04
CA GLY A 272 -32.60 -6.49 -5.22
C GLY A 272 -32.50 -7.45 -6.40
N GLU A 273 -32.58 -6.91 -7.63
CA GLU A 273 -32.54 -7.71 -8.84
C GLU A 273 -31.18 -8.34 -9.09
N GLU A 274 -31.17 -9.64 -9.32
CA GLU A 274 -29.99 -10.39 -9.73
C GLU A 274 -29.64 -10.04 -11.19
N ILE A 275 -28.40 -9.61 -11.41
CA ILE A 275 -27.92 -9.22 -12.74
C ILE A 275 -27.58 -10.45 -13.57
N GLU A 276 -26.93 -11.43 -12.96
CA GLU A 276 -26.42 -12.62 -13.63
C GLU A 276 -26.28 -13.78 -12.63
N CYS A 277 -26.58 -14.99 -13.06
CA CYS A 277 -26.21 -16.23 -12.41
C CYS A 277 -25.21 -16.96 -13.31
N SER A 278 -23.99 -17.20 -12.84
CA SER A 278 -22.89 -17.69 -13.68
C SER A 278 -21.97 -18.64 -12.93
N PRO A 279 -21.41 -19.67 -13.59
CA PRO A 279 -20.32 -20.46 -13.00
C PRO A 279 -19.17 -19.56 -12.56
N ILE A 280 -18.55 -19.90 -11.42
CA ILE A 280 -17.54 -19.02 -10.79
C ILE A 280 -16.28 -18.87 -11.63
N ILE A 281 -15.80 -19.94 -12.29
CA ILE A 281 -14.54 -19.91 -13.06
C ILE A 281 -14.62 -18.93 -14.24
N PRO A 282 -15.61 -19.00 -15.16
CA PRO A 282 -15.75 -18.04 -16.25
C PRO A 282 -15.96 -16.60 -15.74
N TRP A 283 -16.68 -16.43 -14.64
CA TRP A 283 -16.89 -15.12 -14.06
C TRP A 283 -15.58 -14.51 -13.53
N LEU A 284 -14.77 -15.30 -12.79
CA LEU A 284 -13.45 -14.86 -12.31
C LEU A 284 -12.51 -14.49 -13.45
N GLU A 285 -12.52 -15.24 -14.55
CA GLU A 285 -11.73 -14.95 -15.74
C GLU A 285 -12.12 -13.60 -16.35
N ARG A 286 -13.43 -13.36 -16.58
CA ARG A 286 -13.95 -12.08 -17.11
C ARG A 286 -13.61 -10.90 -16.21
N GLU A 287 -13.82 -11.04 -14.90
CA GLU A 287 -13.49 -9.99 -13.94
C GLU A 287 -11.99 -9.69 -13.87
N ALA A 288 -11.14 -10.69 -13.94
CA ALA A 288 -9.69 -10.51 -13.99
C ALA A 288 -9.24 -9.83 -15.30
N GLU A 289 -9.93 -10.07 -16.40
CA GLU A 289 -9.70 -9.40 -17.68
C GLU A 289 -10.21 -7.95 -17.69
N SER A 290 -11.43 -7.71 -17.19
CA SER A 290 -12.07 -6.39 -17.15
C SER A 290 -11.40 -5.42 -16.18
N SER A 291 -10.90 -5.92 -15.06
CA SER A 291 -10.20 -5.10 -14.05
C SER A 291 -8.85 -4.53 -14.53
N GLY A 292 -8.50 -4.65 -15.82
CA GLY A 292 -7.18 -4.28 -16.33
C GLY A 292 -6.06 -5.13 -15.70
N GLY A 293 -6.42 -6.27 -15.12
CA GLY A 293 -5.59 -7.33 -14.56
C GLY A 293 -4.56 -6.83 -13.53
N THR A 294 -3.31 -6.92 -13.93
CA THR A 294 -2.14 -6.73 -13.06
C THR A 294 -1.77 -5.27 -12.82
N MET A 295 -2.03 -4.38 -13.79
CA MET A 295 -1.56 -2.98 -13.73
C MET A 295 -2.33 -2.15 -12.70
N ALA A 296 -3.66 -2.20 -12.70
CA ALA A 296 -4.49 -1.46 -11.73
C ALA A 296 -4.27 -1.94 -10.29
N ALA A 297 -4.10 -3.26 -10.08
CA ALA A 297 -3.80 -3.83 -8.77
C ALA A 297 -2.41 -3.38 -8.27
N GLN A 298 -1.40 -3.38 -9.13
CA GLN A 298 -0.06 -2.92 -8.81
C GLN A 298 -0.05 -1.42 -8.47
N LEU A 299 -0.74 -0.60 -9.26
CA LEU A 299 -0.88 0.83 -8.99
C LEU A 299 -1.55 1.10 -7.64
N SER A 300 -2.65 0.40 -7.34
CA SER A 300 -3.33 0.50 -6.04
C SER A 300 -2.41 0.14 -4.87
N ASP A 301 -1.56 -0.91 -5.01
CA ASP A 301 -0.59 -1.30 -4.00
C ASP A 301 0.49 -0.23 -3.81
N TYR A 302 1.02 0.34 -4.90
CA TYR A 302 1.98 1.44 -4.83
C TYR A 302 1.37 2.69 -4.19
N GLN A 303 0.16 3.08 -4.57
CA GLN A 303 -0.54 4.23 -3.97
C GLN A 303 -0.73 4.05 -2.46
N LYS A 304 -1.15 2.86 -2.00
CA LYS A 304 -1.28 2.55 -0.56
C LYS A 304 0.05 2.65 0.18
N LYS A 305 1.13 2.14 -0.42
CA LYS A 305 2.48 2.24 0.17
C LYS A 305 2.93 3.69 0.28
N ILE A 306 2.74 4.49 -0.77
CA ILE A 306 3.09 5.92 -0.78
C ILE A 306 2.29 6.66 0.29
N HIS A 307 0.98 6.45 0.40
CA HIS A 307 0.16 7.04 1.46
C HIS A 307 0.63 6.66 2.87
N THR A 308 1.07 5.41 3.06
CA THR A 308 1.63 4.95 4.36
C THR A 308 2.92 5.70 4.69
N LEU A 309 3.75 5.99 3.69
CA LEU A 309 4.97 6.76 3.86
C LEU A 309 4.69 8.22 4.19
N ILE A 310 3.76 8.85 3.49
CA ILE A 310 3.33 10.23 3.78
C ILE A 310 2.87 10.33 5.23
N LYS A 311 1.94 9.47 5.67
CA LYS A 311 1.47 9.42 7.06
C LYS A 311 2.59 9.20 8.08
N ARG A 312 3.63 8.46 7.71
CA ARG A 312 4.81 8.26 8.58
C ARG A 312 5.63 9.54 8.73
N GLU A 313 5.84 10.28 7.65
CA GLU A 313 6.58 11.55 7.71
C GLU A 313 5.74 12.63 8.43
N GLU A 314 4.42 12.71 8.23
CA GLU A 314 3.51 13.59 8.98
C GLU A 314 3.59 13.35 10.50
N ARG A 315 3.59 12.07 10.93
CA ARG A 315 3.77 11.74 12.36
C ARG A 315 5.13 12.18 12.90
N LYS A 316 6.20 12.14 12.07
CA LYS A 316 7.51 12.66 12.46
C LYS A 316 7.48 14.17 12.65
N ILE A 317 6.81 14.89 11.73
CA ILE A 317 6.62 16.34 11.84
C ILE A 317 5.94 16.67 13.16
N GLN A 318 4.79 16.05 13.47
CA GLN A 318 4.06 16.27 14.72
C GLN A 318 4.94 16.04 15.96
N LYS A 319 5.78 14.98 15.93
CA LYS A 319 6.71 14.69 17.03
C LYS A 319 7.78 15.77 17.17
N ILE A 320 8.40 16.20 16.07
CA ILE A 320 9.45 17.22 16.08
C ILE A 320 8.87 18.56 16.54
N GLU A 321 7.71 18.97 16.05
CA GLU A 321 7.02 20.19 16.48
C GLU A 321 6.66 20.17 17.97
N GLY A 322 6.19 19.02 18.47
CA GLY A 322 5.97 18.80 19.90
C GLY A 322 7.25 19.00 20.72
N GLU A 323 8.34 18.39 20.28
CA GLU A 323 9.67 18.54 20.93
C GLU A 323 10.20 19.99 20.84
N MET A 324 9.90 20.73 19.78
CA MET A 324 10.28 22.13 19.64
C MET A 324 9.45 23.06 20.53
N LYS A 325 8.15 22.77 20.75
CA LYS A 325 7.31 23.53 21.71
C LYS A 325 7.86 23.47 23.14
N GLU A 326 8.44 22.34 23.56
CA GLU A 326 9.09 22.20 24.86
C GLU A 326 10.31 23.13 25.03
N THR A 327 10.83 23.68 23.95
CA THR A 327 12.00 24.59 23.97
C THR A 327 11.63 26.06 24.18
N SER A 328 10.36 26.38 24.44
CA SER A 328 9.87 27.75 24.67
C SER A 328 10.61 28.51 25.78
N LYS A 329 11.23 27.78 26.72
CA LYS A 329 12.02 28.34 27.82
C LYS A 329 13.48 28.64 27.45
N THR A 330 13.86 28.55 26.18
CA THR A 330 15.28 28.69 25.74
C THR A 330 15.82 30.07 26.10
N GLU A 331 15.10 31.13 25.78
CA GLU A 331 15.54 32.52 26.09
C GLU A 331 15.53 32.79 27.60
N GLN A 332 14.61 32.18 28.36
CA GLN A 332 14.59 32.26 29.82
C GLN A 332 15.85 31.65 30.44
N TYR A 333 16.31 30.48 29.94
CA TYR A 333 17.54 29.89 30.44
C TYR A 333 18.77 30.71 30.11
N LYS A 334 18.80 31.38 28.95
CA LYS A 334 19.85 32.35 28.60
C LYS A 334 19.86 33.54 29.56
N LEU A 335 18.69 34.11 29.82
CA LEU A 335 18.49 35.19 30.75
C LEU A 335 18.98 34.82 32.16
N TRP A 336 18.51 33.67 32.67
CA TRP A 336 18.91 33.18 34.00
C TRP A 336 20.42 32.88 34.09
N GLY A 337 21.03 32.32 33.03
CA GLY A 337 22.45 32.12 32.93
C GLY A 337 23.24 33.44 33.01
N ASN A 338 22.78 34.47 32.27
CA ASN A 338 23.39 35.79 32.29
C ASN A 338 23.27 36.49 33.65
N LEU A 339 22.07 36.48 34.22
CA LEU A 339 21.82 37.09 35.54
C LEU A 339 22.67 36.44 36.61
N LEU A 340 22.71 35.09 36.69
CA LEU A 340 23.55 34.39 37.66
C LEU A 340 25.07 34.64 37.43
N ALA A 341 25.49 34.91 36.19
CA ALA A 341 26.89 35.30 35.92
C ALA A 341 27.21 36.70 36.45
N ILE A 342 26.28 37.67 36.32
CA ILE A 342 26.43 39.02 36.85
C ILE A 342 26.47 38.99 38.39
N TYR A 343 25.61 38.19 39.03
CA TYR A 343 25.51 38.04 40.47
C TYR A 343 26.38 36.90 41.02
N ALA A 344 27.51 36.58 40.37
CA ALA A 344 28.40 35.49 40.75
C ALA A 344 29.04 35.64 42.17
N TYR A 345 29.04 36.83 42.71
CA TYR A 345 29.50 37.15 44.07
C TYR A 345 28.53 36.80 45.16
N GLU A 346 27.27 36.54 44.85
CA GLU A 346 26.24 36.15 45.80
C GLU A 346 26.48 34.73 46.33
N LYS A 347 25.97 34.44 47.56
CA LYS A 347 26.07 33.11 48.17
C LYS A 347 24.65 32.46 48.22
N ILE A 348 24.57 31.21 47.77
CA ILE A 348 23.29 30.48 47.73
C ILE A 348 22.84 30.09 49.16
N ASN A 349 23.75 29.76 50.06
CA ASN A 349 23.46 29.44 51.47
C ASN A 349 22.30 28.44 51.65
N GLY A 350 22.26 27.38 50.85
CA GLY A 350 21.20 26.34 50.92
C GLY A 350 19.83 26.75 50.32
N ARG A 351 19.69 27.94 49.71
CA ARG A 351 18.43 28.38 49.09
C ARG A 351 18.18 27.61 47.79
N LYS A 352 16.93 27.26 47.54
CA LYS A 352 16.51 26.63 46.29
C LYS A 352 16.20 27.62 45.16
N ALA A 353 16.21 28.90 45.44
CA ALA A 353 16.00 29.99 44.48
C ALA A 353 16.79 31.23 44.90
N LEU A 354 17.28 32.01 43.93
CA LEU A 354 17.91 33.29 44.11
C LEU A 354 17.10 34.37 43.42
N THR A 355 16.70 35.43 44.15
CA THR A 355 16.00 36.59 43.58
C THR A 355 17.02 37.70 43.33
N VAL A 356 17.11 38.12 42.07
CA VAL A 356 18.04 39.15 41.61
C VAL A 356 17.30 40.19 40.79
N GLU A 357 17.89 41.36 40.61
CA GLU A 357 17.35 42.36 39.71
C GLU A 357 17.72 42.07 38.26
N ASN A 358 16.69 42.04 37.39
CA ASN A 358 16.94 41.86 35.96
C ASN A 358 17.33 43.22 35.35
N LEU A 359 18.61 43.40 35.19
CA LEU A 359 19.18 44.63 34.64
C LEU A 359 19.00 44.79 33.12
N PHE A 360 18.43 43.79 32.43
CA PHE A 360 18.11 43.86 31.01
C PHE A 360 16.75 44.53 30.73
N ASN A 361 15.96 44.78 31.78
CA ASN A 361 14.69 45.50 31.67
C ASN A 361 14.86 46.97 32.13
N ASP A 362 14.11 47.86 31.49
CA ASP A 362 14.03 49.26 31.90
C ASP A 362 12.57 49.63 32.17
N PRO A 363 12.16 49.90 33.44
CA PRO A 363 12.96 49.82 34.67
C PRO A 363 13.32 48.36 35.07
N PRO A 364 14.39 48.17 35.87
CA PRO A 364 14.78 46.84 36.35
C PRO A 364 13.66 46.12 37.12
N THR A 365 13.51 44.84 36.87
CA THR A 365 12.48 44.00 37.49
C THR A 365 13.12 42.93 38.35
N LYS A 366 12.41 42.43 39.37
CA LYS A 366 12.90 41.29 40.17
C LYS A 366 12.61 39.98 39.45
N GLU A 367 13.67 39.14 39.28
CA GLU A 367 13.59 37.81 38.69
C GLU A 367 14.00 36.76 39.75
N THR A 368 13.16 35.74 39.94
CA THR A 368 13.45 34.63 40.88
C THR A 368 13.93 33.42 40.08
N ILE A 369 15.18 33.05 40.24
CA ILE A 369 15.85 32.02 39.48
C ILE A 369 16.00 30.75 40.36
N PRO A 370 15.46 29.60 39.95
CA PRO A 370 15.67 28.33 40.62
C PRO A 370 17.15 27.93 40.57
N VAL A 371 17.74 27.58 41.71
CA VAL A 371 19.16 27.19 41.81
C VAL A 371 19.32 25.87 42.56
N ASP A 372 20.36 25.11 42.19
CA ASP A 372 20.76 23.96 42.99
C ASP A 372 21.53 24.45 44.22
N PRO A 373 21.02 24.17 45.44
CA PRO A 373 21.62 24.65 46.67
C PRO A 373 23.01 24.07 46.98
N LEU A 374 23.37 22.97 46.33
CA LEU A 374 24.67 22.31 46.52
C LEU A 374 25.78 22.90 45.62
N LEU A 375 25.43 23.77 44.66
CA LEU A 375 26.32 24.34 43.68
C LEU A 375 26.56 25.84 43.94
N SER A 376 27.67 26.36 43.52
CA SER A 376 27.92 27.81 43.52
C SER A 376 27.01 28.54 42.52
N VAL A 377 26.85 29.87 42.65
CA VAL A 377 26.11 30.69 41.68
C VAL A 377 26.69 30.55 40.29
N THR A 378 28.01 30.56 40.16
CA THR A 378 28.71 30.35 38.88
C THR A 378 28.44 28.99 38.28
N ALA A 379 28.42 27.92 39.09
CA ALA A 379 28.10 26.57 38.61
C ALA A 379 26.62 26.45 38.14
N ASN A 380 25.70 27.08 38.84
CA ASN A 380 24.29 27.20 38.41
C ASN A 380 24.14 27.97 37.10
N SER A 381 24.89 29.08 36.92
CA SER A 381 24.92 29.82 35.64
C SER A 381 25.37 28.91 34.50
N GLN A 382 26.47 28.15 34.69
CA GLN A 382 26.95 27.19 33.68
C GLN A 382 25.91 26.08 33.35
N LEU A 383 25.14 25.61 34.33
CA LEU A 383 24.07 24.66 34.11
C LEU A 383 22.97 25.25 33.21
N TYR A 384 22.61 26.53 33.44
CA TYR A 384 21.63 27.21 32.60
C TYR A 384 22.14 27.44 31.17
N PHE A 385 23.40 27.82 31.00
CA PHE A 385 24.02 27.92 29.67
C PHE A 385 24.10 26.54 28.97
N LYS A 386 24.37 25.46 29.70
CA LYS A 386 24.31 24.11 29.13
C LYS A 386 22.90 23.73 28.67
N LYS A 387 21.85 24.07 29.47
CA LYS A 387 20.47 23.88 29.09
C LYS A 387 20.11 24.72 27.86
N TYR A 388 20.48 26.00 27.83
CA TYR A 388 20.29 26.90 26.69
C TYR A 388 20.91 26.35 25.40
N ASN A 389 22.18 25.98 25.43
CA ASN A 389 22.90 25.46 24.27
C ASN A 389 22.28 24.15 23.76
N LYS A 390 21.90 23.26 24.68
CA LYS A 390 21.20 22.01 24.30
C LYS A 390 19.88 22.30 23.60
N MET A 391 19.07 23.24 24.10
CA MET A 391 17.79 23.59 23.49
C MET A 391 17.97 24.34 22.17
N LYS A 392 18.93 25.27 22.08
CA LYS A 392 19.28 25.98 20.84
C LYS A 392 19.68 25.01 19.72
N THR A 393 20.54 24.04 20.03
CA THR A 393 20.95 22.98 19.09
C THR A 393 19.74 22.14 18.66
N ARG A 394 18.85 21.80 19.61
CA ARG A 394 17.62 21.04 19.32
C ARG A 394 16.68 21.78 18.39
N LEU A 395 16.56 23.11 18.55
CA LEU A 395 15.75 23.96 17.65
C LEU A 395 16.32 24.00 16.23
N ILE A 396 17.64 24.15 16.08
CA ILE A 396 18.30 24.18 14.76
C ILE A 396 18.12 22.85 14.06
N ILE A 397 18.50 21.74 14.72
CA ILE A 397 18.35 20.39 14.15
C ILE A 397 16.88 20.05 13.88
N GLY A 398 15.96 20.51 14.76
CA GLY A 398 14.52 20.31 14.58
C GLY A 398 14.01 20.98 13.31
N ARG A 399 14.43 22.22 13.03
CA ARG A 399 14.05 22.95 11.79
C ARG A 399 14.59 22.24 10.55
N GLU A 400 15.87 21.88 10.52
CA GLU A 400 16.47 21.13 9.41
C GLU A 400 15.71 19.82 9.13
N LYS A 401 15.34 19.08 10.17
CA LYS A 401 14.57 17.84 10.01
C LYS A 401 13.12 18.07 9.57
N LEU A 402 12.49 19.18 9.97
CA LEU A 402 11.17 19.56 9.47
C LEU A 402 11.22 19.85 7.97
N ASP A 403 12.20 20.61 7.53
CA ASP A 403 12.40 20.93 6.11
C ASP A 403 12.63 19.65 5.30
N GLU A 404 13.49 18.72 5.77
CA GLU A 404 13.70 17.41 5.15
C GLU A 404 12.40 16.58 5.07
N CYS A 405 11.55 16.60 6.13
CA CYS A 405 10.28 15.88 6.12
C CYS A 405 9.30 16.50 5.12
N HIS A 406 9.19 17.84 5.04
CA HIS A 406 8.33 18.53 4.09
C HIS A 406 8.77 18.29 2.65
N GLU A 407 10.06 18.39 2.34
CA GLU A 407 10.60 18.06 1.02
C GLU A 407 10.27 16.62 0.61
N LYS A 408 10.38 15.69 1.55
CA LYS A 408 10.09 14.28 1.30
C LYS A 408 8.59 14.02 1.09
N ILE A 409 7.71 14.72 1.81
CA ILE A 409 6.26 14.64 1.60
C ILE A 409 5.93 15.19 0.22
N GLY A 410 6.44 16.36 -0.17
CA GLY A 410 6.23 16.93 -1.48
C GLY A 410 6.62 15.97 -2.61
N TYR A 411 7.81 15.35 -2.50
CA TYR A 411 8.23 14.33 -3.45
C TYR A 411 7.30 13.11 -3.50
N LEU A 412 6.82 12.62 -2.34
CA LEU A 412 5.90 11.48 -2.29
C LEU A 412 4.52 11.83 -2.89
N GLU A 413 4.09 13.07 -2.74
CA GLU A 413 2.86 13.57 -3.35
C GLU A 413 2.98 13.66 -4.88
N ASP A 414 4.14 14.10 -5.41
CA ASP A 414 4.43 14.05 -6.85
C ASP A 414 4.37 12.63 -7.37
N VAL A 415 5.04 11.68 -6.71
CA VAL A 415 5.02 10.26 -7.09
C VAL A 415 3.61 9.69 -7.05
N LEU A 416 2.81 10.08 -6.04
CA LEU A 416 1.42 9.67 -5.92
C LEU A 416 0.57 10.21 -7.08
N TYR A 417 0.75 11.48 -7.43
CA TYR A 417 0.10 12.09 -8.57
C TYR A 417 0.46 11.35 -9.88
N PHE A 418 1.74 11.14 -10.15
CA PHE A 418 2.16 10.40 -11.34
C PHE A 418 1.63 8.95 -11.35
N ALA A 419 1.50 8.31 -10.19
CA ALA A 419 0.88 6.99 -10.09
C ALA A 419 -0.61 6.99 -10.47
N THR A 420 -1.32 8.13 -10.37
CA THR A 420 -2.70 8.24 -10.85
C THR A 420 -2.80 8.43 -12.37
N GLU A 421 -1.76 9.01 -12.99
CA GLU A 421 -1.70 9.30 -14.42
C GLU A 421 -1.13 8.15 -15.27
N VAL A 422 -0.73 7.03 -14.66
CA VAL A 422 -0.21 5.85 -15.37
C VAL A 422 -1.30 5.23 -16.24
N LYS A 423 -1.12 5.27 -17.55
CA LYS A 423 -2.06 4.70 -18.55
C LYS A 423 -1.50 3.49 -19.29
N THR A 424 -0.18 3.38 -19.39
CA THR A 424 0.49 2.32 -20.14
C THR A 424 1.44 1.50 -19.27
N LYS A 425 1.79 0.29 -19.75
CA LYS A 425 2.78 -0.54 -19.07
C LYS A 425 4.15 0.13 -18.99
N LYS A 426 4.51 0.92 -20.01
CA LYS A 426 5.77 1.69 -20.03
C LYS A 426 5.81 2.73 -18.90
N ASP A 427 4.67 3.41 -18.67
CA ASP A 427 4.55 4.39 -17.57
C ASP A 427 4.67 3.69 -16.21
N LEU A 428 4.04 2.51 -16.06
CA LEU A 428 4.14 1.70 -14.85
C LEU A 428 5.58 1.24 -14.58
N ASP A 429 6.30 0.79 -15.61
CA ASP A 429 7.67 0.34 -15.48
C ASP A 429 8.61 1.51 -15.13
N ALA A 430 8.38 2.71 -15.69
CA ALA A 430 9.09 3.93 -15.32
C ALA A 430 8.84 4.33 -13.85
N LEU A 431 7.58 4.24 -13.39
CA LEU A 431 7.23 4.47 -11.98
C LEU A 431 7.92 3.47 -11.05
N LYS A 432 7.97 2.19 -11.42
CA LYS A 432 8.67 1.15 -10.64
C LYS A 432 10.17 1.43 -10.53
N GLU A 433 10.81 1.86 -11.62
CA GLU A 433 12.23 2.22 -11.59
C GLU A 433 12.48 3.40 -10.65
N GLU A 434 11.64 4.43 -10.69
CA GLU A 434 11.72 5.58 -9.79
C GLU A 434 11.57 5.15 -8.33
N LEU A 435 10.56 4.35 -8.00
CA LEU A 435 10.32 3.83 -6.64
C LEU A 435 11.47 2.95 -6.14
N LYS A 436 12.11 2.21 -7.02
CA LYS A 436 13.28 1.37 -6.72
C LYS A 436 14.53 2.19 -6.45
N ASP A 437 14.80 3.19 -7.27
CA ASP A 437 15.97 4.07 -7.15
C ASP A 437 15.92 4.91 -5.87
N THR A 438 14.75 5.35 -5.47
CA THR A 438 14.53 6.14 -4.23
C THR A 438 14.42 5.28 -2.97
N GLY A 439 14.42 3.95 -3.10
CA GLY A 439 14.33 3.02 -1.98
C GLY A 439 12.96 2.90 -1.34
N ILE A 440 11.92 3.48 -1.93
CA ILE A 440 10.52 3.39 -1.48
C ILE A 440 10.02 1.95 -1.56
N GLU A 441 10.49 1.18 -2.54
CA GLU A 441 10.16 -0.25 -2.70
C GLU A 441 10.72 -1.14 -1.58
N ARG A 442 11.68 -0.64 -0.77
CA ARG A 442 12.46 -1.41 0.22
C ARG A 442 11.90 -1.41 1.64
N ILE A 443 10.63 -1.10 1.84
CA ILE A 443 10.03 -1.18 3.17
C ILE A 443 9.90 -2.66 3.54
N GLY A 444 10.90 -3.17 4.29
CA GLY A 444 10.95 -4.54 4.82
C GLY A 444 12.13 -5.41 4.36
N GLY A 445 13.04 -4.94 3.50
CA GLY A 445 14.14 -5.74 2.96
C GLY A 445 15.54 -5.25 3.35
N ARG A 446 16.49 -6.18 3.58
CA ARG A 446 17.92 -5.94 3.83
C ARG A 446 18.56 -5.08 2.72
N LYS A 447 19.45 -4.17 3.08
CA LYS A 447 20.30 -3.41 2.17
C LYS A 447 21.08 -4.36 1.24
N GLN A 448 20.71 -4.42 -0.02
CA GLN A 448 21.58 -5.01 -1.03
C GLN A 448 22.58 -3.94 -1.51
N LYS A 449 23.85 -4.36 -1.69
CA LYS A 449 24.89 -3.51 -2.26
C LYS A 449 24.50 -3.01 -3.64
N PRO A 450 24.89 -1.80 -4.04
CA PRO A 450 24.57 -1.27 -5.37
C PRO A 450 25.16 -2.18 -6.44
N VAL A 451 24.28 -2.76 -7.24
CA VAL A 451 24.68 -3.51 -8.44
C VAL A 451 25.16 -2.52 -9.49
N ASN A 452 26.30 -2.81 -10.13
CA ASN A 452 26.91 -2.02 -11.20
C ASN A 452 25.83 -1.56 -12.22
N ARG A 453 25.62 -0.25 -12.31
CA ARG A 453 24.62 0.35 -13.22
C ARG A 453 25.11 0.19 -14.65
N LYS A 454 24.46 -0.68 -15.44
CA LYS A 454 24.52 -0.60 -16.91
C LYS A 454 24.05 0.80 -17.32
N ARG A 455 24.65 1.37 -18.38
CA ARG A 455 24.24 2.67 -18.96
C ARG A 455 22.71 2.70 -19.10
N LYS A 456 22.05 3.61 -18.36
CA LYS A 456 20.62 3.83 -18.50
C LYS A 456 20.37 4.45 -19.87
N ASN A 457 19.43 3.89 -20.63
CA ASN A 457 18.90 4.56 -21.82
C ASN A 457 18.31 5.91 -21.39
N GLU A 458 18.40 6.92 -22.28
CA GLU A 458 17.79 8.22 -22.03
C GLU A 458 16.29 8.06 -21.80
N PRO A 459 15.72 8.74 -20.77
CA PRO A 459 14.29 8.69 -20.51
C PRO A 459 13.50 9.23 -21.71
N LEU A 460 12.43 8.54 -22.09
CA LEU A 460 11.56 8.97 -23.18
C LEU A 460 10.71 10.16 -22.70
N LEU A 461 10.89 11.34 -23.30
CA LEU A 461 10.12 12.53 -23.03
C LEU A 461 8.92 12.64 -23.98
N THR A 462 7.84 13.26 -23.53
CA THR A 462 6.75 13.67 -24.42
C THR A 462 7.19 14.92 -25.18
N THR A 463 7.06 14.90 -26.50
CA THR A 463 7.40 16.03 -27.38
C THR A 463 6.15 16.49 -28.11
N LEU A 464 5.92 17.79 -28.15
CA LEU A 464 4.82 18.48 -28.83
C LEU A 464 5.37 19.69 -29.58
N THR A 465 4.63 20.16 -30.56
CA THR A 465 4.90 21.43 -31.26
C THR A 465 3.82 22.44 -30.87
N ILE A 466 4.18 23.63 -30.46
CA ILE A 466 3.26 24.73 -30.12
C ILE A 466 3.76 26.00 -30.83
N ASP A 467 2.98 26.54 -31.76
CA ASP A 467 3.33 27.76 -32.55
C ASP A 467 4.73 27.68 -33.15
N GLY A 468 5.11 26.48 -33.66
CA GLY A 468 6.42 26.21 -34.25
C GLY A 468 7.57 25.99 -33.25
N PHE A 469 7.36 26.14 -31.96
CA PHE A 469 8.35 25.80 -30.92
C PHE A 469 8.21 24.37 -30.47
N ARG A 470 9.35 23.70 -30.32
CA ARG A 470 9.37 22.36 -29.73
C ARG A 470 9.22 22.42 -28.22
N VAL A 471 8.22 21.71 -27.71
CA VAL A 471 7.88 21.65 -26.28
C VAL A 471 8.10 20.25 -25.76
N LEU A 472 8.89 20.12 -24.72
CA LEU A 472 9.22 18.85 -24.05
C LEU A 472 8.52 18.78 -22.69
N MET A 473 8.02 17.59 -22.34
CA MET A 473 7.34 17.36 -21.07
C MET A 473 7.77 16.04 -20.44
N GLY A 474 8.01 16.07 -19.12
CA GLY A 474 8.27 14.89 -18.29
C GLY A 474 7.00 14.37 -17.63
N LYS A 475 6.84 13.04 -17.54
CA LYS A 475 5.70 12.34 -16.94
C LYS A 475 6.01 11.68 -15.58
N ASN A 476 7.17 11.92 -15.02
CA ASN A 476 7.58 11.51 -13.68
C ASN A 476 8.80 12.31 -13.22
N ASN A 477 9.18 12.20 -11.94
CA ASN A 477 10.26 12.99 -11.37
C ASN A 477 11.63 12.70 -12.00
N THR A 478 11.89 11.47 -12.40
CA THR A 478 13.14 11.09 -13.10
C THR A 478 13.22 11.76 -14.48
N GLN A 479 12.12 11.80 -15.23
CA GLN A 479 12.03 12.50 -16.52
C GLN A 479 12.13 14.02 -16.33
N ASN A 480 11.46 14.58 -15.33
CA ASN A 480 11.52 15.99 -14.97
C ASN A 480 12.97 16.40 -14.65
N GLU A 481 13.68 15.59 -13.84
CA GLU A 481 15.09 15.84 -13.53
C GLU A 481 15.99 15.77 -14.78
N PHE A 482 15.80 14.74 -15.62
CA PHE A 482 16.55 14.60 -16.85
C PHE A 482 16.31 15.78 -17.80
N LEU A 483 15.05 16.17 -17.99
CA LEU A 483 14.66 17.29 -18.83
C LEU A 483 15.32 18.59 -18.37
N THR A 484 15.24 18.91 -17.07
CA THR A 484 15.76 20.16 -16.50
C THR A 484 17.28 20.23 -16.47
N LEU A 485 17.96 19.12 -16.10
CA LEU A 485 19.40 19.17 -15.78
C LEU A 485 20.31 18.66 -16.89
N LYS A 486 19.76 17.90 -17.86
CA LYS A 486 20.59 17.25 -18.89
C LYS A 486 20.16 17.58 -20.31
N LYS A 487 18.84 17.73 -20.56
CA LYS A 487 18.31 17.89 -21.92
C LYS A 487 18.19 19.34 -22.34
N ALA A 488 17.55 20.18 -21.50
CA ALA A 488 17.27 21.57 -21.83
C ALA A 488 18.53 22.46 -21.87
N ALA A 489 18.55 23.39 -22.80
CA ALA A 489 19.60 24.40 -22.91
C ALA A 489 19.38 25.51 -21.85
N LYS A 490 20.45 26.22 -21.46
CA LYS A 490 20.38 27.27 -20.44
C LYS A 490 19.46 28.45 -20.84
N THR A 491 19.19 28.60 -22.12
CA THR A 491 18.32 29.64 -22.71
C THR A 491 16.86 29.22 -22.82
N ASP A 492 16.55 27.92 -22.65
CA ASP A 492 15.18 27.43 -22.76
C ASP A 492 14.30 27.88 -21.60
N LEU A 493 13.00 27.93 -21.85
CA LEU A 493 11.99 28.31 -20.86
C LEU A 493 11.49 27.07 -20.14
N TRP A 494 11.58 27.09 -18.81
CA TRP A 494 11.08 26.12 -17.88
C TRP A 494 9.74 26.58 -17.32
N LEU A 495 8.73 25.68 -17.27
CA LEU A 495 7.40 25.97 -16.72
C LEU A 495 6.99 24.84 -15.80
N HIS A 496 6.33 25.18 -14.68
CA HIS A 496 5.76 24.23 -13.73
C HIS A 496 4.59 24.83 -12.97
N ALA A 497 3.57 24.02 -12.66
CA ALA A 497 2.45 24.43 -11.82
C ALA A 497 2.95 24.76 -10.40
N ARG A 498 2.60 25.96 -9.90
CA ARG A 498 3.15 26.50 -8.67
C ARG A 498 2.67 25.73 -7.45
N GLN A 499 3.62 25.20 -6.65
CA GLN A 499 3.38 24.53 -5.37
C GLN A 499 2.41 23.33 -5.42
N ILE A 500 2.15 22.76 -6.58
CA ILE A 500 1.33 21.55 -6.72
C ILE A 500 2.06 20.50 -7.58
N PRO A 501 1.84 19.20 -7.32
CA PRO A 501 2.38 18.11 -8.12
C PRO A 501 2.00 18.24 -9.60
N GLY A 502 2.97 17.99 -10.50
CA GLY A 502 2.70 18.08 -11.93
C GLY A 502 3.90 17.79 -12.82
N SER A 503 3.61 17.73 -14.11
CA SER A 503 4.61 17.61 -15.16
C SER A 503 5.36 18.91 -15.36
N LEU A 504 6.66 18.76 -15.59
CA LEU A 504 7.52 19.86 -15.96
C LEU A 504 7.48 20.02 -17.47
N VAL A 505 7.35 21.25 -17.95
CA VAL A 505 7.30 21.61 -19.35
C VAL A 505 8.50 22.51 -19.70
N VAL A 506 9.16 22.24 -20.83
CA VAL A 506 10.27 23.06 -21.34
C VAL A 506 9.98 23.43 -22.78
N ILE A 507 10.10 24.72 -23.11
CA ILE A 507 10.08 25.23 -24.48
C ILE A 507 11.53 25.35 -24.95
N GLU A 508 11.91 24.58 -25.98
CA GLU A 508 13.21 24.74 -26.65
C GLU A 508 13.19 26.03 -27.47
N THR A 509 13.98 27.02 -27.05
CA THR A 509 13.93 28.36 -27.65
C THR A 509 14.84 28.52 -28.85
N GLU A 510 15.88 27.68 -28.97
CA GLU A 510 16.95 27.82 -29.98
C GLU A 510 17.53 29.24 -30.03
N GLY A 511 17.45 29.99 -28.91
CA GLY A 511 17.90 31.38 -28.84
C GLY A 511 16.89 32.42 -29.29
N LEU A 512 15.71 32.02 -29.71
CA LEU A 512 14.63 32.92 -30.14
C LEU A 512 13.82 33.42 -28.92
N THR A 513 13.21 34.59 -29.08
CA THR A 513 12.26 35.09 -28.08
C THR A 513 10.91 34.39 -28.25
N VAL A 514 10.43 33.72 -27.23
CA VAL A 514 9.14 33.02 -27.22
C VAL A 514 8.00 34.04 -27.06
N PRO A 515 7.00 34.06 -27.94
CA PRO A 515 5.82 34.91 -27.81
C PRO A 515 5.03 34.60 -26.51
N LEU A 516 4.40 35.60 -25.93
CA LEU A 516 3.60 35.42 -24.69
C LEU A 516 2.46 34.42 -24.90
N ALA A 517 1.79 34.46 -26.05
CA ALA A 517 0.73 33.50 -26.40
C ALA A 517 1.20 32.04 -26.37
N THR A 518 2.43 31.77 -26.86
CA THR A 518 3.05 30.43 -26.82
C THR A 518 3.37 30.01 -25.38
N ILE A 519 3.85 30.97 -24.54
CA ILE A 519 4.10 30.72 -23.11
C ILE A 519 2.78 30.41 -22.39
N GLU A 520 1.69 31.13 -22.72
CA GLU A 520 0.36 30.87 -22.14
C GLU A 520 -0.18 29.49 -22.52
N LYS A 521 -0.02 29.05 -23.77
CA LYS A 521 -0.37 27.69 -24.21
C LYS A 521 0.47 26.63 -23.46
N ALA A 522 1.78 26.81 -23.37
CA ALA A 522 2.64 25.90 -22.62
C ALA A 522 2.32 25.88 -21.12
N ALA A 523 1.92 27.01 -20.54
CA ALA A 523 1.43 27.09 -19.16
C ALA A 523 0.10 26.34 -18.98
N ALA A 524 -0.83 26.46 -19.95
CA ALA A 524 -2.07 25.68 -19.96
C ALA A 524 -1.81 24.16 -20.02
N LEU A 525 -0.81 23.73 -20.82
CA LEU A 525 -0.35 22.35 -20.86
C LEU A 525 0.22 21.88 -19.51
N ALA A 526 1.06 22.69 -18.86
CA ALA A 526 1.60 22.40 -17.53
C ALA A 526 0.50 22.30 -16.47
N ALA A 527 -0.47 23.21 -16.52
CA ALA A 527 -1.65 23.18 -15.65
C ALA A 527 -2.51 21.92 -15.86
N TRP A 528 -2.74 21.51 -17.11
CA TRP A 528 -3.48 20.30 -17.47
C TRP A 528 -2.81 19.03 -16.95
N ASN A 529 -1.48 18.98 -16.96
CA ASN A 529 -0.69 17.86 -16.47
C ASN A 529 -0.21 18.08 -15.03
N SER A 530 -1.07 18.64 -14.19
CA SER A 530 -0.84 18.85 -12.76
C SER A 530 -2.05 18.42 -11.93
N LYS A 531 -1.88 18.33 -10.61
CA LYS A 531 -2.96 18.06 -9.66
C LYS A 531 -4.10 19.11 -9.73
N GLY A 532 -3.82 20.27 -10.32
CA GLY A 532 -4.79 21.34 -10.57
C GLY A 532 -5.61 21.21 -11.84
N LYS A 533 -5.56 20.08 -12.55
CA LYS A 533 -6.24 19.83 -13.83
C LYS A 533 -7.74 20.21 -13.84
N ASP A 534 -8.44 19.91 -12.77
CA ASP A 534 -9.88 20.16 -12.65
C ASP A 534 -10.20 21.51 -11.99
N SER A 535 -9.19 22.37 -11.79
CA SER A 535 -9.35 23.72 -11.25
C SER A 535 -9.68 24.73 -12.35
N GLY A 536 -10.42 25.79 -12.04
CA GLY A 536 -10.76 26.80 -13.04
C GLY A 536 -9.53 27.57 -13.55
N LYS A 537 -8.55 27.85 -12.67
CA LYS A 537 -7.24 28.45 -13.00
C LYS A 537 -6.16 27.86 -12.12
N VAL A 538 -4.95 27.73 -12.67
CA VAL A 538 -3.75 27.24 -11.99
C VAL A 538 -2.63 28.24 -12.21
N ASP A 539 -1.96 28.64 -11.14
CA ASP A 539 -0.75 29.46 -11.24
C ASP A 539 0.40 28.61 -11.75
N VAL A 540 1.02 29.02 -12.85
CA VAL A 540 2.18 28.37 -13.45
C VAL A 540 3.36 29.33 -13.42
N ASP A 541 4.42 28.92 -12.76
CA ASP A 541 5.68 29.65 -12.75
C ASP A 541 6.51 29.29 -13.98
N TYR A 542 7.16 30.31 -14.60
CA TYR A 542 8.10 30.11 -15.68
C TYR A 542 9.36 30.94 -15.50
N THR A 543 10.48 30.38 -15.91
CA THR A 543 11.79 31.02 -15.84
C THR A 543 12.76 30.39 -16.86
N LEU A 544 13.94 30.96 -17.04
CA LEU A 544 14.96 30.32 -17.86
C LEU A 544 15.64 29.17 -17.10
N ILE A 545 16.00 28.11 -17.80
CA ILE A 545 16.68 26.92 -17.24
C ILE A 545 17.94 27.30 -16.44
N ARG A 546 18.68 28.34 -16.83
CA ARG A 546 19.87 28.80 -16.08
C ARG A 546 19.59 29.22 -14.64
N TYR A 547 18.34 29.54 -14.30
CA TYR A 547 17.90 29.93 -12.96
C TYR A 547 17.30 28.76 -12.15
N VAL A 548 17.26 27.55 -12.75
CA VAL A 548 16.78 26.33 -12.10
C VAL A 548 17.95 25.50 -11.63
N LYS A 549 18.00 25.14 -10.35
CA LYS A 549 19.08 24.39 -9.73
C LYS A 549 18.53 23.18 -8.96
N LYS A 550 19.21 22.05 -9.04
CA LYS A 550 18.89 20.88 -8.21
C LYS A 550 19.16 21.19 -6.74
N ILE A 551 18.29 20.75 -5.85
CA ILE A 551 18.51 20.77 -4.41
C ILE A 551 19.58 19.70 -4.09
N PRO A 552 20.70 20.07 -3.41
CA PRO A 552 21.72 19.12 -3.03
C PRO A 552 21.15 18.00 -2.16
N ASN A 553 21.44 16.74 -2.49
CA ASN A 553 20.94 15.55 -1.81
C ASN A 553 19.39 15.38 -1.80
N GLY A 554 18.65 16.24 -2.49
CA GLY A 554 17.21 16.13 -2.65
C GLY A 554 16.79 14.96 -3.56
N PRO A 555 15.54 14.48 -3.43
CA PRO A 555 14.99 13.45 -4.31
C PRO A 555 14.96 13.91 -5.78
N PRO A 556 14.81 12.97 -6.74
CA PRO A 556 14.71 13.33 -8.16
C PRO A 556 13.55 14.31 -8.43
N GLY A 557 13.77 15.24 -9.36
CA GLY A 557 12.76 16.22 -9.78
C GLY A 557 12.63 17.45 -8.91
N LEU A 558 13.15 17.44 -7.69
CA LEU A 558 13.10 18.57 -6.77
C LEU A 558 14.15 19.63 -7.13
N VAL A 559 13.68 20.85 -7.44
CA VAL A 559 14.50 21.96 -7.88
C VAL A 559 14.17 23.26 -7.14
N ASN A 560 15.19 24.10 -6.95
CA ASN A 560 15.03 25.51 -6.58
C ASN A 560 15.17 26.38 -7.82
N TYR A 561 14.31 27.37 -7.97
CA TYR A 561 14.35 28.29 -9.08
C TYR A 561 14.17 29.75 -8.61
N THR A 562 14.70 30.66 -9.39
CA THR A 562 14.64 32.11 -9.13
C THR A 562 14.27 32.85 -10.41
N HIS A 563 14.02 34.16 -10.31
CA HIS A 563 13.64 35.04 -11.44
C HIS A 563 12.39 34.56 -12.19
N GLN A 564 11.52 33.81 -11.51
CA GLN A 564 10.28 33.33 -12.11
C GLN A 564 9.27 34.45 -12.31
N LYS A 565 8.46 34.28 -13.34
CA LYS A 565 7.19 34.99 -13.55
C LYS A 565 6.07 33.99 -13.42
N THR A 566 4.89 34.42 -13.00
CA THR A 566 3.72 33.56 -12.80
C THR A 566 2.61 33.94 -13.78
N ILE A 567 1.98 32.94 -14.38
CA ILE A 567 0.80 33.08 -15.23
C ILE A 567 -0.33 32.24 -14.65
N ALA A 568 -1.52 32.83 -14.54
CA ALA A 568 -2.74 32.10 -14.18
C ALA A 568 -3.32 31.45 -15.44
N ALA A 569 -3.00 30.16 -15.64
CA ALA A 569 -3.40 29.38 -16.80
C ALA A 569 -4.69 28.59 -16.56
N ILE A 570 -5.55 28.49 -17.57
CA ILE A 570 -6.69 27.57 -17.58
C ILE A 570 -6.18 26.20 -18.08
N PRO A 571 -6.33 25.13 -17.26
CA PRO A 571 -5.90 23.80 -17.67
C PRO A 571 -6.55 23.39 -18.99
N THR A 572 -5.76 23.15 -20.01
CA THR A 572 -6.25 22.80 -21.37
C THR A 572 -5.39 21.69 -21.97
N GLU A 573 -6.04 20.66 -22.49
CA GLU A 573 -5.35 19.60 -23.24
C GLU A 573 -4.87 20.17 -24.57
N ILE A 574 -3.55 20.18 -24.80
CA ILE A 574 -2.96 20.62 -26.06
C ILE A 574 -2.51 19.38 -26.80
N LYS A 575 -2.98 19.22 -28.02
CA LYS A 575 -2.56 18.19 -28.97
C LYS A 575 -1.44 18.72 -29.82
N ASP A 576 -0.61 17.80 -30.37
CA ASP A 576 0.46 18.14 -31.31
C ASP A 576 -0.14 18.81 -32.58
N GLU A 577 0.43 19.94 -32.97
CA GLU A 577 -0.01 20.71 -34.15
C GLU A 577 0.36 20.01 -35.47
#